data_d8551f2d95ce958e71ed949771caa0ca
#
_entry.id   d8551f2d95ce958e71ed949771caa0ca
#
_cell.length_a   1.000
_cell.length_b   1.000
_cell.length_c   1.000
_cell.angle_alpha   90.00
_cell.angle_beta   90.00
_cell.angle_gamma   90.00
#
_symmetry.space_group_name_H-M   'P 1'
#
loop_
_entity.id
_entity.type
_entity.pdbx_description
1 polymer ?
#
loop_
_entity_poly.entity_id
_entity_poly.type
_entity_poly.pdbx_seq_one_letter_code
_entity_poly.pdbx_strand_id
1 'polypeptide(L)'
;WVTLPASAKMACFGFMLFGCGCEMAGTTVSKAIAKWFKGKEMALAMGLEMAIARVGVFAIFSISPIIANHFGTVVAPVAFCTVLLLIGLITFIVFTFMDKALDKQMGVTEEAADPEEEFKFSDLGKIFSSQVFWIVALLCVLYYSAIFPFQRYGANMLQCNLDGISAEAASNIFRWFPIGAAVITPFLG
;
A
#
# COMPACT_ATOMS: atom_id res chain seq x y z
N TRP A 1 -5.42 -25.00 7.91
CA TRP A 1 -6.25 -24.74 6.73
C TRP A 1 -7.46 -25.65 6.62
N VAL A 2 -7.30 -26.95 6.81
CA VAL A 2 -8.40 -27.95 6.69
C VAL A 2 -9.50 -27.72 7.73
N THR A 3 -9.15 -27.31 8.93
CA THR A 3 -10.07 -27.10 10.09
C THR A 3 -10.82 -25.78 10.05
N LEU A 4 -10.46 -24.85 9.14
CA LEU A 4 -11.12 -23.56 9.06
C LEU A 4 -12.49 -23.66 8.35
N PRO A 5 -13.52 -22.95 8.80
CA PRO A 5 -14.81 -22.87 8.13
C PRO A 5 -14.68 -22.24 6.73
N ALA A 6 -15.61 -22.56 5.83
CA ALA A 6 -15.57 -22.08 4.43
C ALA A 6 -15.49 -20.54 4.32
N SER A 7 -16.21 -19.82 5.17
CA SER A 7 -16.18 -18.36 5.26
C SER A 7 -14.81 -17.80 5.58
N ALA A 8 -14.06 -18.43 6.49
CA ALA A 8 -12.70 -18.03 6.83
C ALA A 8 -11.72 -18.30 5.68
N LYS A 9 -11.90 -19.40 4.95
CA LYS A 9 -11.08 -19.70 3.76
C LYS A 9 -11.29 -18.66 2.66
N MET A 10 -12.54 -18.29 2.40
CA MET A 10 -12.86 -17.22 1.44
C MET A 10 -12.28 -15.88 1.85
N ALA A 11 -12.35 -15.52 3.14
CA ALA A 11 -11.75 -14.29 3.65
C ALA A 11 -10.22 -14.29 3.50
N CYS A 12 -9.55 -15.41 3.79
CA CYS A 12 -8.10 -15.55 3.58
C CYS A 12 -7.72 -15.45 2.10
N PHE A 13 -8.50 -16.06 1.22
CA PHE A 13 -8.28 -15.97 -0.22
C PHE A 13 -8.46 -14.54 -0.74
N GLY A 14 -9.54 -13.88 -0.32
CA GLY A 14 -9.78 -12.46 -0.65
C GLY A 14 -8.66 -11.55 -0.15
N PHE A 15 -8.16 -11.79 1.07
CA PHE A 15 -7.03 -11.03 1.62
C PHE A 15 -5.73 -11.26 0.86
N MET A 16 -5.48 -12.48 0.39
CA MET A 16 -4.33 -12.79 -0.47
C MET A 16 -4.41 -12.02 -1.81
N LEU A 17 -5.57 -12.04 -2.48
CA LEU A 17 -5.78 -11.29 -3.71
C LEU A 17 -5.63 -9.78 -3.49
N PHE A 18 -6.17 -9.26 -2.39
CA PHE A 18 -6.02 -7.86 -2.02
C PHE A 18 -4.55 -7.49 -1.82
N GLY A 19 -3.77 -8.31 -1.11
CA GLY A 19 -2.34 -8.10 -0.91
C GLY A 19 -1.56 -8.02 -2.23
N CYS A 20 -1.79 -8.98 -3.14
CA CYS A 20 -1.19 -8.94 -4.48
C CYS A 20 -1.57 -7.65 -5.23
N GLY A 21 -2.84 -7.25 -5.18
CA GLY A 21 -3.32 -6.03 -5.83
C GLY A 21 -2.69 -4.76 -5.27
N CYS A 22 -2.49 -4.69 -3.95
CA CYS A 22 -1.83 -3.56 -3.30
C CYS A 22 -0.39 -3.37 -3.78
N GLU A 23 0.40 -4.44 -3.84
CA GLU A 23 1.79 -4.38 -4.31
C GLU A 23 1.88 -3.98 -5.79
N MET A 24 1.00 -4.54 -6.63
CA MET A 24 0.92 -4.17 -8.05
C MET A 24 0.51 -2.71 -8.23
N ALA A 25 -0.46 -2.22 -7.46
CA ALA A 25 -0.90 -0.83 -7.53
C ALA A 25 0.22 0.13 -7.12
N GLY A 26 0.94 -0.16 -6.02
CA GLY A 26 2.06 0.66 -5.56
C GLY A 26 3.15 0.80 -6.62
N THR A 27 3.59 -0.31 -7.21
CA THR A 27 4.61 -0.29 -8.28
C THR A 27 4.13 0.44 -9.52
N THR A 28 2.85 0.34 -9.87
CA THR A 28 2.26 1.03 -11.03
C THR A 28 2.20 2.54 -10.82
N VAL A 29 1.79 2.98 -9.62
CA VAL A 29 1.75 4.42 -9.27
C VAL A 29 3.15 5.01 -9.28
N SER A 30 4.15 4.34 -8.68
CA SER A 30 5.54 4.80 -8.70
C SER A 30 6.10 4.89 -10.13
N LYS A 31 5.79 3.94 -11.01
CA LYS A 31 6.15 4.03 -12.44
C LYS A 31 5.46 5.20 -13.14
N ALA A 32 4.18 5.43 -12.86
CA ALA A 32 3.45 6.57 -13.42
C ALA A 32 4.08 7.90 -12.98
N ILE A 33 4.41 8.04 -11.69
CA ILE A 33 5.10 9.23 -11.17
C ILE A 33 6.44 9.43 -11.87
N ALA A 34 7.25 8.38 -12.00
CA ALA A 34 8.54 8.46 -12.69
C ALA A 34 8.43 8.85 -14.17
N LYS A 35 7.32 8.46 -14.84
CA LYS A 35 7.05 8.83 -16.23
C LYS A 35 6.63 10.30 -16.38
N TRP A 36 5.76 10.79 -15.48
CA TRP A 36 5.18 12.14 -15.59
C TRP A 36 6.06 13.22 -14.97
N PHE A 37 6.87 12.87 -13.96
CA PHE A 37 7.75 13.80 -13.24
C PHE A 37 9.21 13.42 -13.48
N LYS A 38 10.04 14.35 -13.92
CA LYS A 38 11.47 14.14 -14.17
C LYS A 38 12.34 15.01 -13.27
N GLY A 39 13.53 14.52 -12.90
CA GLY A 39 14.51 15.27 -12.12
C GLY A 39 14.09 15.47 -10.65
N LYS A 40 14.23 16.70 -10.13
CA LYS A 40 13.95 17.03 -8.71
C LYS A 40 12.47 16.91 -8.35
N GLU A 41 11.58 17.10 -9.31
CA GLU A 41 10.13 17.00 -9.10
C GLU A 41 9.70 15.55 -8.82
N MET A 42 10.41 14.57 -9.37
CA MET A 42 10.13 13.15 -9.14
C MET A 42 10.30 12.77 -7.66
N ALA A 43 11.36 13.21 -7.00
CA ALA A 43 11.60 12.93 -5.59
C ALA A 43 10.51 13.54 -4.70
N LEU A 44 10.09 14.79 -5.01
CA LEU A 44 8.99 15.45 -4.30
C LEU A 44 7.66 14.72 -4.52
N ALA A 45 7.35 14.32 -5.75
CA ALA A 45 6.11 13.60 -6.08
C ALA A 45 6.04 12.23 -5.38
N MET A 46 7.14 11.47 -5.36
CA MET A 46 7.23 10.21 -4.62
C MET A 46 7.11 10.41 -3.10
N GLY A 47 7.76 11.44 -2.55
CA GLY A 47 7.63 11.78 -1.14
C GLY A 47 6.19 12.17 -0.76
N LEU A 48 5.50 12.91 -1.64
CA LEU A 48 4.11 13.32 -1.44
C LEU A 48 3.15 12.11 -1.54
N GLU A 49 3.38 11.20 -2.49
CA GLU A 49 2.64 9.92 -2.59
C GLU A 49 2.68 9.15 -1.27
N MET A 50 3.89 8.95 -0.73
CA MET A 50 4.08 8.25 0.53
C MET A 50 3.42 8.98 1.72
N ALA A 51 3.50 10.31 1.76
CA ALA A 51 2.85 11.10 2.80
C ALA A 51 1.32 10.99 2.74
N ILE A 52 0.72 11.10 1.56
CA ILE A 52 -0.73 10.95 1.35
C ILE A 52 -1.18 9.54 1.75
N ALA A 53 -0.42 8.49 1.41
CA ALA A 53 -0.71 7.13 1.82
C ALA A 53 -0.77 6.99 3.36
N ARG A 54 0.15 7.64 4.10
CA ARG A 54 0.14 7.64 5.58
C ARG A 54 -1.06 8.41 6.16
N VAL A 55 -1.43 9.52 5.54
CA VAL A 55 -2.66 10.26 5.91
C VAL A 55 -3.91 9.38 5.69
N GLY A 56 -3.95 8.62 4.60
CA GLY A 56 -5.02 7.64 4.36
C GLY A 56 -5.12 6.58 5.47
N VAL A 57 -3.99 6.05 5.92
CA VAL A 57 -3.95 5.09 7.05
C VAL A 57 -4.45 5.74 8.35
N PHE A 58 -4.05 6.98 8.65
CA PHE A 58 -4.58 7.74 9.78
C PHE A 58 -6.11 7.91 9.70
N ALA A 59 -6.60 8.29 8.53
CA ALA A 59 -8.04 8.50 8.31
C ALA A 59 -8.83 7.22 8.56
N ILE A 60 -8.36 6.06 8.09
CA ILE A 60 -9.07 4.79 8.27
C ILE A 60 -9.08 4.36 9.74
N PHE A 61 -8.00 4.54 10.49
CA PHE A 61 -7.96 4.29 11.94
C PHE A 61 -8.91 5.20 12.71
N SER A 62 -9.15 6.42 12.24
CA SER A 62 -10.05 7.37 12.88
C SER A 62 -11.52 7.10 12.53
N ILE A 63 -11.82 6.80 11.28
CA ILE A 63 -13.18 6.69 10.75
C ILE A 63 -13.77 5.28 10.98
N SER A 64 -12.95 4.24 10.91
CA SER A 64 -13.40 2.86 10.99
C SER A 64 -14.15 2.53 12.31
N PRO A 65 -13.68 2.93 13.50
CA PRO A 65 -14.43 2.71 14.74
C PRO A 65 -15.75 3.47 14.77
N ILE A 66 -15.80 4.69 14.23
CA ILE A 66 -17.01 5.51 14.19
C ILE A 66 -18.08 4.82 13.34
N ILE A 67 -17.71 4.34 12.15
CA ILE A 67 -18.61 3.61 11.25
C ILE A 67 -19.09 2.31 11.93
N ALA A 68 -18.17 1.54 12.52
CA ALA A 68 -18.52 0.29 13.19
C ALA A 68 -19.51 0.50 14.33
N ASN A 69 -19.32 1.53 15.15
CA ASN A 69 -20.22 1.88 16.25
C ASN A 69 -21.57 2.39 15.76
N HIS A 70 -21.60 3.19 14.69
CA HIS A 70 -22.84 3.72 14.14
C HIS A 70 -23.73 2.64 13.53
N PHE A 71 -23.15 1.70 12.80
CA PHE A 71 -23.89 0.62 12.16
C PHE A 71 -23.99 -0.66 13.00
N GLY A 72 -23.33 -0.71 14.16
CA GLY A 72 -23.33 -1.88 15.06
C GLY A 72 -22.70 -3.14 14.44
N THR A 73 -21.95 -3.00 13.34
CA THR A 73 -21.33 -4.15 12.67
C THR A 73 -19.91 -3.83 12.21
N VAL A 74 -19.02 -4.83 12.34
CA VAL A 74 -17.62 -4.75 11.87
C VAL A 74 -17.52 -4.80 10.32
N VAL A 75 -18.61 -5.19 9.65
CA VAL A 75 -18.65 -5.29 8.19
C VAL A 75 -18.80 -3.91 7.52
N ALA A 76 -19.44 -2.95 8.20
CA ALA A 76 -19.70 -1.63 7.65
C ALA A 76 -18.42 -0.85 7.24
N PRO A 77 -17.35 -0.78 8.03
CA PRO A 77 -16.08 -0.17 7.62
C PRO A 77 -15.47 -0.85 6.39
N VAL A 78 -15.57 -2.18 6.30
CA VAL A 78 -15.05 -2.94 5.15
C VAL A 78 -15.82 -2.60 3.88
N ALA A 79 -17.17 -2.51 3.96
CA ALA A 79 -18.01 -2.09 2.84
C ALA A 79 -17.67 -0.66 2.40
N PHE A 80 -17.47 0.25 3.35
CA PHE A 80 -17.04 1.62 3.04
C PHE A 80 -15.70 1.66 2.29
N CYS A 81 -14.69 0.90 2.75
CA CYS A 81 -13.42 0.77 2.06
C CYS A 81 -13.57 0.18 0.65
N THR A 82 -14.50 -0.77 0.46
CA THR A 82 -14.76 -1.35 -0.86
C THR A 82 -15.32 -0.30 -1.82
N VAL A 83 -16.21 0.58 -1.36
CA VAL A 83 -16.72 1.70 -2.18
C VAL A 83 -15.58 2.65 -2.57
N LEU A 84 -14.69 2.99 -1.64
CA LEU A 84 -13.52 3.82 -1.94
C LEU A 84 -12.59 3.16 -2.97
N LEU A 85 -12.41 1.85 -2.90
CA LEU A 85 -11.63 1.11 -3.90
C LEU A 85 -12.28 1.13 -5.28
N LEU A 86 -13.60 1.05 -5.37
CA LEU A 86 -14.33 1.19 -6.64
C LEU A 86 -14.16 2.58 -7.25
N ILE A 87 -14.21 3.63 -6.44
CA ILE A 87 -13.93 5.00 -6.88
C ILE A 87 -12.48 5.10 -7.37
N GLY A 88 -11.54 4.52 -6.64
CA GLY A 88 -10.12 4.45 -7.03
C GLY A 88 -9.94 3.73 -8.37
N LEU A 89 -10.64 2.63 -8.59
CA LEU A 89 -10.60 1.89 -9.85
C LEU A 89 -11.09 2.75 -11.03
N ILE A 90 -12.21 3.47 -10.86
CA ILE A 90 -12.73 4.38 -11.88
C ILE A 90 -11.71 5.47 -12.20
N THR A 91 -11.10 6.07 -11.16
CA THR A 91 -10.07 7.09 -11.32
C THR A 91 -8.85 6.53 -12.06
N PHE A 92 -8.44 5.30 -11.75
CA PHE A 92 -7.33 4.64 -12.43
C PHE A 92 -7.62 4.35 -13.91
N ILE A 93 -8.85 3.97 -14.24
CA ILE A 93 -9.28 3.80 -15.64
C ILE A 93 -9.17 5.13 -16.40
N VAL A 94 -9.66 6.23 -15.81
CA VAL A 94 -9.55 7.58 -16.41
C VAL A 94 -8.09 7.94 -16.60
N PHE A 95 -7.23 7.70 -15.60
CA PHE A 95 -5.79 7.92 -15.68
C PHE A 95 -5.16 7.14 -16.85
N THR A 96 -5.54 5.88 -17.05
CA THR A 96 -5.02 5.05 -18.16
C THR A 96 -5.34 5.66 -19.54
N PHE A 97 -6.52 6.26 -19.71
CA PHE A 97 -6.85 6.98 -20.94
C PHE A 97 -6.00 8.25 -21.13
N MET A 98 -5.76 8.99 -20.05
CA MET A 98 -4.90 10.17 -20.08
C MET A 98 -3.44 9.80 -20.40
N ASP A 99 -2.95 8.71 -19.83
CA ASP A 99 -1.58 8.21 -20.03
C ASP A 99 -1.37 7.79 -21.50
N LYS A 100 -2.31 7.06 -22.09
CA LYS A 100 -2.30 6.72 -23.51
C LYS A 100 -2.38 7.95 -24.42
N ALA A 101 -3.11 8.98 -24.03
CA ALA A 101 -3.16 10.23 -24.78
C ALA A 101 -1.82 10.97 -24.75
N LEU A 102 -1.13 10.95 -23.60
CA LEU A 102 0.22 11.51 -23.45
C LEU A 102 1.23 10.77 -24.35
N ASP A 103 1.23 9.44 -24.35
CA ASP A 103 2.10 8.63 -25.17
C ASP A 103 1.94 8.97 -26.66
N LYS A 104 0.69 9.15 -27.08
CA LYS A 104 0.37 9.53 -28.46
C LYS A 104 0.85 10.93 -28.83
N GLN A 105 0.82 11.88 -27.88
CA GLN A 105 1.35 13.24 -28.07
C GLN A 105 2.88 13.28 -28.08
N MET A 106 3.53 12.44 -27.29
CA MET A 106 4.99 12.34 -27.24
C MET A 106 5.58 11.53 -28.39
N GLY A 107 4.75 10.93 -29.25
CA GLY A 107 5.21 10.08 -30.35
C GLY A 107 5.88 8.78 -29.89
N VAL A 108 5.65 8.39 -28.64
CA VAL A 108 6.09 7.10 -28.12
C VAL A 108 5.15 6.04 -28.67
N THR A 109 5.54 5.46 -29.79
CA THR A 109 4.87 4.26 -30.31
C THR A 109 5.21 3.09 -29.39
N GLU A 110 4.26 2.17 -29.15
CA GLU A 110 4.50 0.94 -28.35
C GLU A 110 5.71 0.11 -28.84
N GLU A 111 6.16 0.34 -30.08
CA GLU A 111 7.40 -0.24 -30.67
C GLU A 111 8.71 0.40 -30.18
N ALA A 112 8.63 1.55 -29.47
CA ALA A 112 9.80 2.24 -28.91
C ALA A 112 10.01 1.92 -27.40
N ALA A 113 9.32 0.94 -26.84
CA ALA A 113 9.75 0.30 -25.62
C ALA A 113 11.11 -0.35 -25.92
N ASP A 114 12.16 0.17 -25.26
CA ASP A 114 13.53 -0.31 -25.45
C ASP A 114 13.50 -1.84 -25.34
N PRO A 115 14.02 -2.60 -26.35
CA PRO A 115 14.05 -4.06 -26.27
C PRO A 115 14.83 -4.59 -25.03
N GLU A 116 15.57 -3.69 -24.37
CA GLU A 116 16.25 -3.96 -23.09
C GLU A 116 15.29 -3.93 -21.88
N GLU A 117 14.08 -3.33 -21.99
CA GLU A 117 13.07 -3.34 -20.92
C GLU A 117 12.15 -4.56 -20.96
N GLU A 118 12.22 -5.42 -21.99
CA GLU A 118 11.47 -6.67 -22.02
C GLU A 118 12.01 -7.64 -20.95
N PHE A 119 11.14 -8.01 -20.02
CA PHE A 119 11.45 -8.99 -19.00
C PHE A 119 11.85 -10.33 -19.62
N LYS A 120 13.10 -10.74 -19.43
CA LYS A 120 13.61 -12.04 -19.84
C LYS A 120 13.80 -12.92 -18.59
N PHE A 121 13.32 -14.16 -18.65
CA PHE A 121 13.53 -15.11 -17.55
C PHE A 121 15.02 -15.34 -17.20
N SER A 122 15.94 -15.09 -18.16
CA SER A 122 17.38 -15.11 -17.90
C SER A 122 17.85 -14.02 -16.92
N ASP A 123 17.11 -12.91 -16.82
CA ASP A 123 17.47 -11.81 -15.92
C ASP A 123 17.21 -12.15 -14.45
N LEU A 124 16.25 -13.06 -14.19
CA LEU A 124 16.07 -13.64 -12.86
C LEU A 124 17.35 -14.32 -12.36
N GLY A 125 18.04 -15.07 -13.22
CA GLY A 125 19.32 -15.70 -12.87
C GLY A 125 20.39 -14.67 -12.47
N LYS A 126 20.46 -13.56 -13.17
CA LYS A 126 21.39 -12.45 -12.84
C LYS A 126 21.06 -11.78 -11.52
N ILE A 127 19.76 -11.54 -11.27
CA ILE A 127 19.27 -10.95 -10.01
C ILE A 127 19.61 -11.86 -8.83
N PHE A 128 19.29 -13.14 -8.91
CA PHE A 128 19.58 -14.13 -7.85
C PHE A 128 21.08 -14.37 -7.63
N SER A 129 21.92 -14.11 -8.62
CA SER A 129 23.39 -14.21 -8.49
C SER A 129 24.01 -12.97 -7.82
N SER A 130 23.26 -11.87 -7.67
CA SER A 130 23.75 -10.64 -7.06
C SER A 130 23.73 -10.71 -5.54
N GLN A 131 24.90 -10.52 -4.92
CA GLN A 131 25.00 -10.42 -3.46
C GLN A 131 24.22 -9.21 -2.91
N VAL A 132 24.22 -8.10 -3.64
CA VAL A 132 23.48 -6.87 -3.26
C VAL A 132 22.00 -7.16 -3.17
N PHE A 133 21.45 -7.94 -4.11
CA PHE A 133 20.05 -8.35 -4.08
C PHE A 133 19.71 -9.09 -2.76
N TRP A 134 20.53 -10.05 -2.34
CA TRP A 134 20.27 -10.81 -1.12
C TRP A 134 20.40 -9.98 0.15
N ILE A 135 21.33 -9.04 0.21
CA ILE A 135 21.48 -8.13 1.36
C ILE A 135 20.23 -7.24 1.46
N VAL A 136 19.79 -6.63 0.36
CA VAL A 136 18.60 -5.79 0.33
C VAL A 136 17.34 -6.61 0.63
N ALA A 137 17.21 -7.80 0.07
CA ALA A 137 16.09 -8.70 0.33
C ALA A 137 16.00 -9.09 1.81
N LEU A 138 17.13 -9.45 2.43
CA LEU A 138 17.19 -9.78 3.85
C LEU A 138 16.80 -8.57 4.72
N LEU A 139 17.30 -7.39 4.38
CA LEU A 139 16.97 -6.15 5.09
C LEU A 139 15.45 -5.87 4.99
N CYS A 140 14.87 -6.01 3.81
CA CYS A 140 13.42 -5.87 3.61
C CYS A 140 12.63 -6.90 4.45
N VAL A 141 13.03 -8.16 4.43
CA VAL A 141 12.36 -9.22 5.22
C VAL A 141 12.41 -8.90 6.71
N LEU A 142 13.56 -8.52 7.25
CA LEU A 142 13.71 -8.17 8.66
C LEU A 142 12.89 -6.94 9.03
N TYR A 143 12.91 -5.91 8.19
CA TYR A 143 12.14 -4.70 8.39
C TYR A 143 10.64 -4.96 8.39
N TYR A 144 10.12 -5.62 7.36
CA TYR A 144 8.69 -5.89 7.25
C TYR A 144 8.17 -6.89 8.27
N SER A 145 9.00 -7.86 8.68
CA SER A 145 8.62 -8.81 9.74
C SER A 145 8.43 -8.14 11.11
N ALA A 146 9.06 -7.02 11.35
CA ALA A 146 8.86 -6.23 12.57
C ALA A 146 7.69 -5.24 12.44
N ILE A 147 7.63 -4.51 11.33
CA ILE A 147 6.70 -3.38 11.16
C ILE A 147 5.25 -3.85 10.93
N PHE A 148 5.01 -4.86 10.09
CA PHE A 148 3.65 -5.28 9.79
C PHE A 148 2.91 -5.86 11.01
N PRO A 149 3.49 -6.76 11.82
CA PRO A 149 2.85 -7.20 13.04
C PRO A 149 2.60 -6.05 14.02
N PHE A 150 3.57 -5.14 14.18
CA PHE A 150 3.40 -3.97 15.05
C PHE A 150 2.24 -3.09 14.59
N GLN A 151 2.14 -2.77 13.30
CA GLN A 151 1.02 -1.98 12.77
C GLN A 151 -0.32 -2.69 12.89
N ARG A 152 -0.33 -4.02 12.72
CA ARG A 152 -1.56 -4.81 12.75
C ARG A 152 -2.11 -4.99 14.16
N TYR A 153 -1.22 -5.20 15.12
CA TYR A 153 -1.59 -5.56 16.50
C TYR A 153 -1.30 -4.46 17.52
N GLY A 154 -0.73 -3.32 17.11
CA GLY A 154 -0.27 -2.28 18.02
C GLY A 154 -1.38 -1.72 18.91
N ALA A 155 -2.57 -1.46 18.37
CA ALA A 155 -3.71 -1.02 19.18
C ALA A 155 -4.14 -2.10 20.19
N ASN A 156 -4.17 -3.37 19.77
CA ASN A 156 -4.49 -4.50 20.66
C ASN A 156 -3.40 -4.70 21.72
N MET A 157 -2.13 -4.55 21.35
CA MET A 157 -1.01 -4.62 22.29
C MET A 157 -1.12 -3.55 23.37
N LEU A 158 -1.50 -2.32 23.02
CA LEU A 158 -1.76 -1.26 24.01
C LEU A 158 -2.91 -1.64 24.95
N GLN A 159 -3.99 -2.18 24.40
CA GLN A 159 -5.14 -2.60 25.20
C GLN A 159 -4.82 -3.74 26.17
N CYS A 160 -3.96 -4.68 25.76
CA CYS A 160 -3.61 -5.84 26.60
C CYS A 160 -2.54 -5.51 27.67
N ASN A 161 -1.71 -4.49 27.45
CA ASN A 161 -0.60 -4.17 28.35
C ASN A 161 -0.87 -2.96 29.27
N LEU A 162 -1.91 -2.18 28.98
CA LEU A 162 -2.28 -1.02 29.79
C LEU A 162 -3.66 -1.29 30.42
N ASP A 163 -3.66 -1.49 31.73
CA ASP A 163 -4.89 -1.75 32.49
C ASP A 163 -5.88 -0.59 32.37
N GLY A 164 -7.13 -0.93 32.04
CA GLY A 164 -8.25 0.04 31.99
C GLY A 164 -8.37 0.85 30.70
N ILE A 165 -7.54 0.61 29.67
CA ILE A 165 -7.69 1.27 28.37
C ILE A 165 -8.75 0.53 27.53
N SER A 166 -9.76 1.30 27.04
CA SER A 166 -10.73 0.79 26.09
C SER A 166 -10.09 0.59 24.70
N ALA A 167 -10.67 -0.30 23.88
CA ALA A 167 -10.24 -0.53 22.50
C ALA A 167 -10.24 0.74 21.66
N GLU A 168 -11.19 1.65 21.92
CA GLU A 168 -11.30 2.94 21.25
C GLU A 168 -10.15 3.88 21.66
N ALA A 169 -9.82 3.95 22.96
CA ALA A 169 -8.70 4.76 23.44
C ALA A 169 -7.35 4.25 22.90
N ALA A 170 -7.15 2.92 22.88
CA ALA A 170 -5.96 2.31 22.29
C ALA A 170 -5.81 2.63 20.80
N SER A 171 -6.89 2.56 20.03
CA SER A 171 -6.92 2.93 18.61
C SER A 171 -6.64 4.43 18.41
N ASN A 172 -7.20 5.28 19.26
CA ASN A 172 -6.97 6.73 19.23
C ASN A 172 -5.51 7.12 19.52
N ILE A 173 -4.83 6.38 20.39
CA ILE A 173 -3.39 6.59 20.63
C ILE A 173 -2.60 6.08 19.42
N PHE A 174 -2.89 4.90 18.93
CA PHE A 174 -2.13 4.25 17.88
C PHE A 174 -2.23 4.96 16.52
N ARG A 175 -3.34 5.66 16.23
CA ARG A 175 -3.53 6.42 14.99
C ARG A 175 -2.46 7.50 14.74
N TRP A 176 -1.80 8.00 15.80
CA TRP A 176 -0.74 9.00 15.66
C TRP A 176 0.56 8.43 15.08
N PHE A 177 0.75 7.11 15.13
CA PHE A 177 1.92 6.45 14.56
C PHE A 177 2.11 6.72 13.04
N PRO A 178 1.08 6.56 12.17
CA PRO A 178 1.20 6.91 10.75
C PRO A 178 1.45 8.40 10.50
N ILE A 179 0.94 9.29 11.34
CA ILE A 179 1.17 10.74 11.20
C ILE A 179 2.63 11.08 11.47
N GLY A 180 3.24 10.52 12.51
CA GLY A 180 4.67 10.68 12.74
C GLY A 180 5.49 10.26 11.53
N ALA A 181 5.17 9.11 10.92
CA ALA A 181 5.81 8.65 9.69
C ALA A 181 5.56 9.62 8.52
N ALA A 182 4.33 10.13 8.34
CA ALA A 182 3.99 11.07 7.27
C ALA A 182 4.79 12.37 7.33
N VAL A 183 5.03 12.87 8.55
CA VAL A 183 5.82 14.10 8.76
C VAL A 183 7.31 13.88 8.47
N ILE A 184 7.86 12.73 8.89
CA ILE A 184 9.31 12.45 8.79
C ILE A 184 9.69 12.03 7.36
N THR A 185 8.84 11.27 6.66
CA THR A 185 9.15 10.71 5.33
C THR A 185 9.62 11.75 4.30
N PRO A 186 8.97 12.92 4.13
CA PRO A 186 9.41 13.93 3.15
C PRO A 186 10.80 14.52 3.42
N PHE A 187 11.29 14.43 4.66
CA PHE A 187 12.62 14.94 5.02
C PHE A 187 13.74 13.91 4.81
N LEU A 188 13.38 12.64 4.58
CA LEU A 188 14.32 11.54 4.38
C LEU A 188 14.47 11.12 2.91
N GLY A 189 13.59 11.64 2.00
CA GLY A 189 13.52 11.32 0.58
C GLY A 189 14.26 12.28 -0.38
#